data_fe0301d4c1cce17882ea0d8ac5441d2b
#
_entry.id   fe0301d4c1cce17882ea0d8ac5441d2b
#
_cell.length_a   1.000
_cell.length_b   1.000
_cell.length_c   1.000
_cell.angle_alpha   90.00
_cell.angle_beta   90.00
_cell.angle_gamma   90.00
#
_symmetry.space_group_name_H-M   'P 1'
#
loop_
_entity.id
_entity.type
_entity.pdbx_description
1 polymer ?
#
loop_
_entity_poly.entity_id
_entity_poly.type
_entity_poly.pdbx_seq_one_letter_code
_entity_poly.pdbx_strand_id
1 'polypeptide(L)'
;MLLEKSQELIELSQKKQALRKNLDNLQIIKTRQKQITEAIATIQPLVEALKAFRQRGINNVDLVQKAEPILNFILNAEDNLQKNSEWILDNKNFKGNILKSQVENLKTTLEQQLSEAWKSYRDQQMPSTNNEILNLLAKVEAFKQTVRQIQIIDGEIKNVIYPKNNAEFAVWERKIEQLKYYWNSLSSDEVPEAVLHFLRAAANQGAPLNLLTPEVQDWINQHGISDSLKIRLI
;
A
#
# COMPACT_ATOMS: atom_id res chain seq x y z
N MET A 1 -12.86 -71.92 21.54
CA MET A 1 -11.65 -71.54 20.70
C MET A 1 -11.98 -70.84 19.38
N LEU A 2 -12.78 -71.38 18.44
CA LEU A 2 -13.09 -70.69 17.16
C LEU A 2 -14.00 -69.48 17.34
N LEU A 3 -15.01 -69.56 18.18
CA LEU A 3 -15.94 -68.45 18.51
C LEU A 3 -15.25 -67.31 19.25
N GLU A 4 -14.38 -67.61 20.20
CA GLU A 4 -13.59 -66.59 20.95
C GLU A 4 -12.67 -65.84 20.02
N LYS A 5 -11.94 -66.52 19.12
CA LYS A 5 -11.07 -65.88 18.14
C LYS A 5 -11.84 -65.04 17.11
N SER A 6 -13.03 -65.44 16.76
CA SER A 6 -13.94 -64.69 15.88
C SER A 6 -14.41 -63.39 16.57
N GLN A 7 -14.73 -63.43 17.87
CA GLN A 7 -15.12 -62.24 18.64
C GLN A 7 -13.94 -61.27 18.81
N GLU A 8 -12.74 -61.77 19.11
CA GLU A 8 -11.53 -60.95 19.18
C GLU A 8 -11.22 -60.23 17.86
N LEU A 9 -11.40 -60.90 16.70
CA LEU A 9 -11.22 -60.31 15.39
C LEU A 9 -12.25 -59.20 15.09
N ILE A 10 -13.50 -59.37 15.51
CA ILE A 10 -14.54 -58.36 15.35
C ILE A 10 -14.22 -57.14 16.22
N GLU A 11 -13.81 -57.33 17.48
CA GLU A 11 -13.43 -56.22 18.36
C GLU A 11 -12.19 -55.45 17.83
N LEU A 12 -11.18 -56.17 17.36
CA LEU A 12 -10.00 -55.56 16.72
C LEU A 12 -10.36 -54.78 15.47
N SER A 13 -11.27 -55.30 14.64
CA SER A 13 -11.76 -54.63 13.44
C SER A 13 -12.50 -53.33 13.80
N GLN A 14 -13.38 -53.37 14.82
CA GLN A 14 -14.10 -52.19 15.31
C GLN A 14 -13.15 -51.13 15.89
N LYS A 15 -12.15 -51.54 16.69
CA LYS A 15 -11.10 -50.62 17.21
C LYS A 15 -10.31 -49.99 16.07
N LYS A 16 -9.93 -50.78 15.07
CA LYS A 16 -9.20 -50.27 13.89
C LYS A 16 -10.03 -49.28 13.11
N GLN A 17 -11.33 -49.50 12.96
CA GLN A 17 -12.24 -48.58 12.26
C GLN A 17 -12.45 -47.27 13.03
N ALA A 18 -12.57 -47.33 14.37
CA ALA A 18 -12.67 -46.16 15.23
C ALA A 18 -11.38 -45.30 15.17
N LEU A 19 -10.20 -45.96 15.21
CA LEU A 19 -8.92 -45.28 15.06
C LEU A 19 -8.76 -44.57 13.71
N ARG A 20 -9.17 -45.23 12.63
CA ARG A 20 -9.18 -44.59 11.28
C ARG A 20 -10.07 -43.37 11.25
N LYS A 21 -11.31 -43.47 11.74
CA LYS A 21 -12.24 -42.31 11.82
C LYS A 21 -11.63 -41.15 12.62
N ASN A 22 -10.96 -41.45 13.74
CA ASN A 22 -10.31 -40.41 14.53
C ASN A 22 -9.13 -39.77 13.80
N LEU A 23 -8.35 -40.53 13.04
CA LEU A 23 -7.27 -40.00 12.19
C LEU A 23 -7.81 -39.08 11.08
N ASP A 24 -8.88 -39.52 10.42
CA ASP A 24 -9.54 -38.71 9.35
C ASP A 24 -10.09 -37.40 9.93
N ASN A 25 -10.75 -37.43 11.09
CA ASN A 25 -11.23 -36.25 11.80
C ASN A 25 -10.09 -35.29 12.18
N LEU A 26 -8.95 -35.82 12.68
CA LEU A 26 -7.78 -34.98 12.98
C LEU A 26 -7.20 -34.31 11.74
N GLN A 27 -7.17 -35.01 10.61
CA GLN A 27 -6.71 -34.45 9.34
C GLN A 27 -7.61 -33.30 8.86
N ILE A 28 -8.94 -33.47 8.97
CA ILE A 28 -9.93 -32.42 8.65
C ILE A 28 -9.71 -31.21 9.54
N ILE A 29 -9.60 -31.40 10.87
CA ILE A 29 -9.38 -30.31 11.83
C ILE A 29 -8.10 -29.54 11.51
N LYS A 30 -6.98 -30.24 11.25
CA LYS A 30 -5.72 -29.60 10.84
C LYS A 30 -5.87 -28.76 9.56
N THR A 31 -6.61 -29.28 8.58
CA THR A 31 -6.88 -28.57 7.33
C THR A 31 -7.68 -27.28 7.60
N ARG A 32 -8.72 -27.33 8.47
CA ARG A 32 -9.51 -26.14 8.83
C ARG A 32 -8.68 -25.12 9.61
N GLN A 33 -7.89 -25.59 10.56
CA GLN A 33 -6.96 -24.73 11.29
C GLN A 33 -6.00 -24.00 10.34
N LYS A 34 -5.42 -24.72 9.38
CA LYS A 34 -4.56 -24.14 8.36
C LYS A 34 -5.29 -23.07 7.55
N GLN A 35 -6.51 -23.32 7.08
CA GLN A 35 -7.32 -22.37 6.33
C GLN A 35 -7.59 -21.08 7.13
N ILE A 36 -7.92 -21.18 8.40
CA ILE A 36 -8.14 -20.04 9.28
C ILE A 36 -6.84 -19.26 9.50
N THR A 37 -5.73 -19.97 9.79
CA THR A 37 -4.42 -19.35 9.99
C THR A 37 -3.95 -18.59 8.75
N GLU A 38 -4.13 -19.15 7.56
CA GLU A 38 -3.83 -18.48 6.28
C GLU A 38 -4.69 -17.24 6.08
N ALA A 39 -5.98 -17.30 6.41
CA ALA A 39 -6.87 -16.14 6.34
C ALA A 39 -6.41 -15.00 7.27
N ILE A 40 -6.04 -15.33 8.51
CA ILE A 40 -5.51 -14.36 9.48
C ILE A 40 -4.20 -13.75 8.96
N ALA A 41 -3.26 -14.58 8.51
CA ALA A 41 -1.96 -14.14 7.99
C ALA A 41 -2.11 -13.22 6.76
N THR A 42 -3.15 -13.41 5.96
CA THR A 42 -3.47 -12.54 4.82
C THR A 42 -4.00 -11.17 5.24
N ILE A 43 -4.84 -11.10 6.27
CA ILE A 43 -5.50 -9.86 6.70
C ILE A 43 -4.64 -9.04 7.66
N GLN A 44 -3.88 -9.69 8.54
CA GLN A 44 -3.14 -9.00 9.61
C GLN A 44 -2.22 -7.87 9.13
N PRO A 45 -1.40 -8.01 8.07
CA PRO A 45 -0.57 -6.92 7.57
C PRO A 45 -1.39 -5.71 7.09
N LEU A 46 -2.57 -5.97 6.53
CA LEU A 46 -3.47 -4.94 6.02
C LEU A 46 -4.13 -4.16 7.17
N VAL A 47 -4.46 -4.85 8.27
CA VAL A 47 -4.97 -4.20 9.49
C VAL A 47 -3.92 -3.28 10.09
N GLU A 48 -2.64 -3.68 10.11
CA GLU A 48 -1.55 -2.83 10.58
C GLU A 48 -1.34 -1.61 9.68
N ALA A 49 -1.41 -1.78 8.36
CA ALA A 49 -1.40 -0.66 7.43
C ALA A 49 -2.58 0.30 7.68
N LEU A 50 -3.80 -0.24 7.78
CA LEU A 50 -5.01 0.56 8.03
C LEU A 50 -4.93 1.35 9.34
N LYS A 51 -4.40 0.75 10.42
CA LYS A 51 -4.16 1.45 11.69
C LYS A 51 -3.19 2.61 11.50
N ALA A 52 -2.10 2.42 10.74
CA ALA A 52 -1.13 3.46 10.46
C ALA A 52 -1.74 4.65 9.69
N PHE A 53 -2.65 4.39 8.75
CA PHE A 53 -3.40 5.43 8.02
C PHE A 53 -4.36 6.19 8.95
N ARG A 54 -5.15 5.47 9.76
CA ARG A 54 -6.09 6.09 10.70
C ARG A 54 -5.41 6.97 11.74
N GLN A 55 -4.24 6.61 12.23
CA GLN A 55 -3.46 7.42 13.17
C GLN A 55 -3.03 8.78 12.59
N ARG A 56 -3.04 8.91 11.25
CA ARG A 56 -2.74 10.15 10.51
C ARG A 56 -3.99 10.89 10.03
N GLY A 57 -5.16 10.46 10.52
CA GLY A 57 -6.43 11.08 10.13
C GLY A 57 -6.92 10.68 8.74
N ILE A 58 -6.31 9.68 8.10
CA ILE A 58 -6.72 9.18 6.78
C ILE A 58 -7.82 8.14 7.00
N ASN A 59 -9.09 8.57 6.93
CA ASN A 59 -10.27 7.77 7.28
C ASN A 59 -11.15 7.39 6.06
N ASN A 60 -10.70 7.65 4.86
CA ASN A 60 -11.45 7.39 3.62
C ASN A 60 -11.43 5.93 3.15
N VAL A 61 -10.91 5.01 3.97
CA VAL A 61 -10.91 3.57 3.71
C VAL A 61 -12.12 2.94 4.40
N ASP A 62 -13.16 2.62 3.62
CA ASP A 62 -14.38 1.95 4.11
C ASP A 62 -14.42 0.49 3.66
N LEU A 63 -14.49 -0.39 4.66
CA LEU A 63 -14.45 -1.84 4.47
C LEU A 63 -15.65 -2.57 5.08
N VAL A 64 -16.60 -1.86 5.70
CA VAL A 64 -17.68 -2.47 6.47
C VAL A 64 -18.40 -3.53 5.65
N GLN A 65 -18.84 -3.19 4.43
CA GLN A 65 -19.58 -4.12 3.56
C GLN A 65 -18.77 -5.35 3.14
N LYS A 66 -17.44 -5.24 3.03
CA LYS A 66 -16.58 -6.35 2.60
C LYS A 66 -16.10 -7.22 3.77
N ALA A 67 -15.99 -6.64 4.96
CA ALA A 67 -15.60 -7.35 6.17
C ALA A 67 -16.77 -8.11 6.81
N GLU A 68 -17.98 -7.60 6.71
CA GLU A 68 -19.19 -8.16 7.30
C GLU A 68 -19.43 -9.64 6.97
N PRO A 69 -19.30 -10.12 5.71
CA PRO A 69 -19.49 -11.54 5.39
C PRO A 69 -18.46 -12.44 6.10
N ILE A 70 -17.22 -11.95 6.25
CA ILE A 70 -16.15 -12.71 6.94
C ILE A 70 -16.45 -12.75 8.45
N LEU A 71 -16.84 -11.62 9.04
CA LEU A 71 -17.24 -11.54 10.44
C LEU A 71 -18.41 -12.48 10.74
N ASN A 72 -19.45 -12.45 9.93
CA ASN A 72 -20.62 -13.32 10.06
C ASN A 72 -20.26 -14.80 9.92
N PHE A 73 -19.33 -15.14 9.01
CA PHE A 73 -18.83 -16.51 8.90
C PHE A 73 -18.11 -16.96 10.18
N ILE A 74 -17.26 -16.10 10.76
CA ILE A 74 -16.51 -16.40 11.99
C ILE A 74 -17.45 -16.56 13.18
N LEU A 75 -18.37 -15.62 13.39
CA LEU A 75 -19.33 -15.66 14.48
C LEU A 75 -20.24 -16.90 14.40
N ASN A 76 -20.71 -17.22 13.20
CA ASN A 76 -21.52 -18.43 13.00
C ASN A 76 -20.71 -19.71 13.27
N ALA A 77 -19.44 -19.76 12.84
CA ALA A 77 -18.58 -20.88 13.12
C ALA A 77 -18.31 -21.05 14.62
N GLU A 78 -18.07 -19.94 15.35
CA GLU A 78 -17.87 -19.92 16.80
C GLU A 78 -19.10 -20.45 17.55
N ASP A 79 -20.28 -19.91 17.26
CA ASP A 79 -21.55 -20.31 17.90
C ASP A 79 -21.86 -21.80 17.68
N ASN A 80 -21.65 -22.29 16.46
CA ASN A 80 -21.90 -23.70 16.15
C ASN A 80 -20.87 -24.65 16.78
N LEU A 81 -19.60 -24.24 16.86
CA LEU A 81 -18.55 -25.02 17.53
C LEU A 81 -18.78 -25.12 19.05
N GLN A 82 -19.29 -24.06 19.68
CA GLN A 82 -19.67 -24.09 21.11
C GLN A 82 -20.80 -25.08 21.36
N LYS A 83 -21.76 -25.21 20.43
CA LYS A 83 -22.89 -26.15 20.53
C LYS A 83 -22.53 -27.58 20.16
N ASN A 84 -21.68 -27.75 19.16
CA ASN A 84 -21.27 -29.06 18.64
C ASN A 84 -19.84 -29.02 18.11
N SER A 85 -18.91 -29.63 18.84
CA SER A 85 -17.51 -29.71 18.45
C SER A 85 -17.23 -30.47 17.14
N GLU A 86 -18.14 -31.36 16.72
CA GLU A 86 -18.01 -32.10 15.46
C GLU A 86 -18.54 -31.27 14.24
N TRP A 87 -19.16 -30.10 14.46
CA TRP A 87 -19.70 -29.26 13.41
C TRP A 87 -18.66 -28.91 12.31
N ILE A 88 -17.41 -28.68 12.70
CA ILE A 88 -16.32 -28.33 11.79
C ILE A 88 -15.90 -29.47 10.85
N LEU A 89 -16.26 -30.72 11.19
CA LEU A 89 -15.89 -31.91 10.40
C LEU A 89 -16.70 -32.00 9.11
N ASP A 90 -17.90 -31.44 9.08
CA ASP A 90 -18.75 -31.45 7.88
C ASP A 90 -18.36 -30.34 6.91
N ASN A 91 -18.03 -30.72 5.68
CA ASN A 91 -17.72 -29.79 4.60
C ASN A 91 -18.88 -28.88 4.20
N LYS A 92 -20.12 -29.27 4.49
CA LYS A 92 -21.30 -28.44 4.24
C LYS A 92 -21.39 -27.29 5.23
N ASN A 93 -20.90 -27.49 6.43
CA ASN A 93 -20.93 -26.53 7.51
C ASN A 93 -19.77 -25.53 7.40
N PHE A 94 -18.53 -26.01 7.36
CA PHE A 94 -17.34 -25.17 7.23
C PHE A 94 -16.89 -25.07 5.77
N LYS A 95 -17.29 -23.97 5.10
CA LYS A 95 -16.97 -23.70 3.70
C LYS A 95 -15.66 -22.92 3.55
N GLY A 96 -14.53 -23.56 3.82
CA GLY A 96 -13.21 -22.93 3.79
C GLY A 96 -12.84 -22.21 2.48
N ASN A 97 -13.36 -22.72 1.32
CA ASN A 97 -13.16 -22.06 0.03
C ASN A 97 -13.90 -20.71 -0.06
N ILE A 98 -15.10 -20.60 0.56
CA ILE A 98 -15.84 -19.33 0.62
C ILE A 98 -15.08 -18.35 1.49
N LEU A 99 -14.61 -18.77 2.68
CA LEU A 99 -13.78 -17.93 3.55
C LEU A 99 -12.55 -17.41 2.79
N LYS A 100 -11.81 -18.29 2.12
CA LYS A 100 -10.66 -17.90 1.31
C LYS A 100 -11.01 -16.87 0.24
N SER A 101 -12.07 -17.10 -0.52
CA SER A 101 -12.51 -16.16 -1.56
C SER A 101 -12.91 -14.80 -0.99
N GLN A 102 -13.64 -14.76 0.14
CA GLN A 102 -14.02 -13.52 0.80
C GLN A 102 -12.81 -12.76 1.33
N VAL A 103 -11.83 -13.46 1.91
CA VAL A 103 -10.58 -12.88 2.39
C VAL A 103 -9.75 -12.28 1.25
N GLU A 104 -9.61 -12.97 0.12
CA GLU A 104 -8.88 -12.44 -1.04
C GLU A 104 -9.60 -11.23 -1.66
N ASN A 105 -10.93 -11.23 -1.70
CA ASN A 105 -11.71 -10.07 -2.16
C ASN A 105 -11.53 -8.87 -1.22
N LEU A 106 -11.56 -9.09 0.09
CA LEU A 106 -11.30 -8.04 1.08
C LEU A 106 -9.88 -7.48 0.92
N LYS A 107 -8.88 -8.36 0.80
CA LYS A 107 -7.48 -8.00 0.59
C LYS A 107 -7.33 -7.09 -0.64
N THR A 108 -7.81 -7.53 -1.80
CA THR A 108 -7.70 -6.77 -3.06
C THR A 108 -8.35 -5.38 -2.94
N THR A 109 -9.54 -5.32 -2.35
CA THR A 109 -10.25 -4.05 -2.15
C THR A 109 -9.48 -3.13 -1.21
N LEU A 110 -8.95 -3.67 -0.10
CA LEU A 110 -8.21 -2.89 0.89
C LEU A 110 -6.87 -2.40 0.34
N GLU A 111 -6.12 -3.23 -0.37
CA GLU A 111 -4.86 -2.84 -1.03
C GLU A 111 -5.08 -1.70 -2.02
N GLN A 112 -6.15 -1.76 -2.81
CA GLN A 112 -6.51 -0.68 -3.73
C GLN A 112 -6.83 0.62 -2.97
N GLN A 113 -7.71 0.57 -1.96
CA GLN A 113 -8.10 1.75 -1.19
C GLN A 113 -6.91 2.36 -0.42
N LEU A 114 -6.02 1.54 0.16
CA LEU A 114 -4.80 2.01 0.81
C LEU A 114 -3.85 2.69 -0.18
N SER A 115 -3.72 2.14 -1.40
CA SER A 115 -2.91 2.75 -2.45
C SER A 115 -3.46 4.09 -2.90
N GLU A 116 -4.77 4.21 -3.10
CA GLU A 116 -5.44 5.47 -3.47
C GLU A 116 -5.34 6.50 -2.34
N ALA A 117 -5.56 6.08 -1.09
CA ALA A 117 -5.44 6.92 0.08
C ALA A 117 -3.99 7.44 0.28
N TRP A 118 -3.00 6.56 0.09
CA TRP A 118 -1.59 6.94 0.11
C TRP A 118 -1.26 7.96 -0.97
N LYS A 119 -1.69 7.70 -2.20
CA LYS A 119 -1.48 8.62 -3.32
C LYS A 119 -2.05 10.01 -3.02
N SER A 120 -3.27 10.07 -2.53
CA SER A 120 -3.92 11.33 -2.17
C SER A 120 -3.17 12.06 -1.05
N TYR A 121 -2.81 11.36 0.03
CA TYR A 121 -2.03 11.92 1.15
C TYR A 121 -0.67 12.42 0.68
N ARG A 122 0.07 11.61 -0.06
CA ARG A 122 1.37 11.96 -0.60
C ARG A 122 1.30 13.21 -1.48
N ASP A 123 0.37 13.24 -2.44
CA ASP A 123 0.24 14.33 -3.40
C ASP A 123 -0.16 15.65 -2.72
N GLN A 124 -0.87 15.60 -1.57
CA GLN A 124 -1.15 16.78 -0.73
C GLN A 124 0.07 17.26 0.06
N GLN A 125 0.94 16.35 0.45
CA GLN A 125 2.11 16.68 1.29
C GLN A 125 3.34 17.05 0.47
N MET A 126 3.45 16.59 -0.77
CA MET A 126 4.61 16.87 -1.62
C MET A 126 4.53 18.25 -2.26
N PRO A 127 5.66 18.96 -2.42
CA PRO A 127 5.69 20.15 -3.26
C PRO A 127 5.35 19.78 -4.70
N SER A 128 4.72 20.71 -5.42
CA SER A 128 4.43 20.54 -6.85
C SER A 128 5.75 20.57 -7.64
N THR A 129 6.37 19.40 -7.80
CA THR A 129 7.60 19.25 -8.58
C THR A 129 7.27 19.18 -10.07
N ASN A 130 7.85 20.06 -10.87
CA ASN A 130 7.78 19.98 -12.33
C ASN A 130 9.10 19.48 -12.89
N ASN A 131 9.07 18.32 -13.56
CA ASN A 131 10.26 17.68 -14.11
C ASN A 131 10.96 18.54 -15.19
N GLU A 132 10.23 19.34 -15.95
CA GLU A 132 10.81 20.22 -16.97
C GLU A 132 11.62 21.33 -16.30
N ILE A 133 11.11 21.94 -15.22
CA ILE A 133 11.83 22.92 -14.43
C ILE A 133 13.08 22.29 -13.79
N LEU A 134 12.94 21.12 -13.20
CA LEU A 134 14.07 20.41 -12.60
C LEU A 134 15.15 20.08 -13.66
N ASN A 135 14.75 19.67 -14.86
CA ASN A 135 15.69 19.39 -15.94
C ASN A 135 16.40 20.66 -16.45
N LEU A 136 15.72 21.82 -16.43
CA LEU A 136 16.36 23.11 -16.73
C LEU A 136 17.36 23.51 -15.65
N LEU A 137 16.96 23.45 -14.37
CA LEU A 137 17.83 23.77 -13.25
C LEU A 137 19.02 22.81 -13.13
N ALA A 138 18.88 21.55 -13.53
CA ALA A 138 19.98 20.59 -13.57
C ALA A 138 21.11 20.97 -14.53
N LYS A 139 20.89 21.89 -15.47
CA LYS A 139 21.91 22.41 -16.38
C LYS A 139 22.80 23.45 -15.71
N VAL A 140 22.34 24.06 -14.63
CA VAL A 140 23.11 25.01 -13.81
C VAL A 140 23.93 24.22 -12.81
N GLU A 141 25.25 24.35 -12.84
CA GLU A 141 26.17 23.52 -12.03
C GLU A 141 25.87 23.65 -10.53
N ALA A 142 25.53 24.86 -10.05
CA ALA A 142 25.20 25.11 -8.64
C ALA A 142 23.97 24.28 -8.15
N PHE A 143 23.00 24.01 -9.02
CA PHE A 143 21.76 23.31 -8.65
C PHE A 143 21.76 21.82 -8.96
N LYS A 144 22.69 21.36 -9.77
CA LYS A 144 22.76 20.00 -10.31
C LYS A 144 22.65 18.92 -9.22
N GLN A 145 23.37 19.10 -8.12
CA GLN A 145 23.34 18.14 -7.02
C GLN A 145 22.01 18.16 -6.28
N THR A 146 21.48 19.33 -5.95
CA THR A 146 20.19 19.50 -5.27
C THR A 146 19.03 18.95 -6.12
N VAL A 147 19.01 19.26 -7.42
CA VAL A 147 18.01 18.71 -8.34
C VAL A 147 18.08 17.20 -8.42
N ARG A 148 19.30 16.63 -8.45
CA ARG A 148 19.47 15.18 -8.44
C ARG A 148 18.89 14.54 -7.17
N GLN A 149 19.10 15.15 -5.99
CA GLN A 149 18.52 14.68 -4.74
C GLN A 149 16.97 14.74 -4.76
N ILE A 150 16.40 15.84 -5.27
CA ILE A 150 14.97 15.99 -5.43
C ILE A 150 14.41 14.87 -6.32
N GLN A 151 15.01 14.65 -7.48
CA GLN A 151 14.55 13.62 -8.43
C GLN A 151 14.62 12.20 -7.85
N ILE A 152 15.69 11.88 -7.10
CA ILE A 152 15.83 10.58 -6.45
C ILE A 152 14.74 10.39 -5.40
N ILE A 153 14.58 11.35 -4.48
CA ILE A 153 13.62 11.25 -3.37
C ILE A 153 12.19 11.25 -3.90
N ASP A 154 11.87 12.10 -4.88
CA ASP A 154 10.56 12.15 -5.54
C ASP A 154 10.21 10.79 -6.18
N GLY A 155 11.16 10.21 -6.91
CA GLY A 155 11.01 8.89 -7.52
C GLY A 155 10.81 7.78 -6.48
N GLU A 156 11.58 7.77 -5.40
CA GLU A 156 11.43 6.80 -4.32
C GLU A 156 10.05 6.88 -3.66
N ILE A 157 9.57 8.10 -3.34
CA ILE A 157 8.25 8.30 -2.73
C ILE A 157 7.12 7.88 -3.69
N LYS A 158 7.23 8.22 -4.98
CA LYS A 158 6.21 7.88 -6.00
C LYS A 158 6.11 6.39 -6.29
N ASN A 159 7.20 5.63 -6.12
CA ASN A 159 7.24 4.19 -6.36
C ASN A 159 6.64 3.36 -5.20
N VAL A 160 6.35 3.98 -4.05
CA VAL A 160 5.71 3.28 -2.94
C VAL A 160 4.23 3.09 -3.21
N ILE A 161 3.79 1.84 -3.17
CA ILE A 161 2.37 1.51 -3.35
C ILE A 161 1.57 2.07 -2.17
N TYR A 162 1.96 1.74 -0.94
CA TYR A 162 1.49 2.31 0.32
C TYR A 162 2.38 1.83 1.48
N PRO A 163 2.50 2.58 2.59
CA PRO A 163 3.19 2.16 3.82
C PRO A 163 2.42 1.05 4.52
N LYS A 164 3.10 -0.02 4.93
CA LYS A 164 2.48 -1.22 5.53
C LYS A 164 2.28 -1.11 7.04
N ASN A 165 2.94 -0.16 7.69
CA ASN A 165 2.88 0.04 9.14
C ASN A 165 3.38 1.44 9.51
N ASN A 166 3.28 1.78 10.81
CA ASN A 166 3.70 3.08 11.33
C ASN A 166 5.18 3.38 11.11
N ALA A 167 6.05 2.38 11.19
CA ALA A 167 7.48 2.59 11.00
C ALA A 167 7.80 2.97 9.55
N GLU A 168 7.21 2.28 8.59
CA GLU A 168 7.33 2.63 7.17
C GLU A 168 6.73 4.01 6.88
N PHE A 169 5.57 4.32 7.45
CA PHE A 169 4.95 5.62 7.29
C PHE A 169 5.88 6.76 7.76
N ALA A 170 6.48 6.61 8.94
CA ALA A 170 7.42 7.60 9.48
C ALA A 170 8.69 7.75 8.62
N VAL A 171 9.13 6.69 7.92
CA VAL A 171 10.22 6.77 6.94
C VAL A 171 9.83 7.66 5.77
N TRP A 172 8.63 7.47 5.22
CA TRP A 172 8.17 8.23 4.06
C TRP A 172 7.82 9.68 4.42
N GLU A 173 7.27 9.95 5.60
CA GLU A 173 7.09 11.31 6.11
C GLU A 173 8.41 12.07 6.19
N ARG A 174 9.46 11.45 6.70
CA ARG A 174 10.82 12.06 6.73
C ARG A 174 11.36 12.33 5.33
N LYS A 175 11.13 11.44 4.36
CA LYS A 175 11.54 11.66 2.97
C LYS A 175 10.76 12.81 2.32
N ILE A 176 9.48 12.94 2.61
CA ILE A 176 8.67 14.08 2.16
C ILE A 176 9.24 15.39 2.73
N GLU A 177 9.60 15.43 4.02
CA GLU A 177 10.22 16.60 4.62
C GLU A 177 11.61 16.91 4.03
N GLN A 178 12.42 15.89 3.74
CA GLN A 178 13.68 16.07 3.01
C GLN A 178 13.46 16.64 1.60
N LEU A 179 12.45 16.15 0.89
CA LEU A 179 12.09 16.68 -0.42
C LEU A 179 11.69 18.15 -0.34
N LYS A 180 10.85 18.53 0.64
CA LYS A 180 10.48 19.93 0.90
C LYS A 180 11.70 20.79 1.20
N TYR A 181 12.62 20.30 2.03
CA TYR A 181 13.84 20.99 2.34
C TYR A 181 14.68 21.29 1.09
N TYR A 182 14.98 20.28 0.27
CA TYR A 182 15.72 20.49 -0.97
C TYR A 182 14.97 21.36 -1.98
N TRP A 183 13.64 21.22 -2.07
CA TRP A 183 12.81 22.06 -2.92
C TRP A 183 12.87 23.53 -2.50
N ASN A 184 12.78 23.80 -1.20
CA ASN A 184 12.84 25.16 -0.67
C ASN A 184 14.25 25.74 -0.79
N SER A 185 15.31 24.93 -0.70
CA SER A 185 16.67 25.43 -0.91
C SER A 185 16.93 25.91 -2.34
N LEU A 186 16.20 25.36 -3.33
CA LEU A 186 16.24 25.89 -4.71
C LEU A 186 15.55 27.26 -4.83
N SER A 187 14.63 27.59 -3.92
CA SER A 187 13.79 28.79 -4.04
C SER A 187 14.25 29.97 -3.19
N SER A 188 15.15 29.78 -2.23
CA SER A 188 15.39 30.82 -1.22
C SER A 188 16.61 31.70 -1.44
N ASP A 189 17.72 31.16 -1.97
CA ASP A 189 18.99 31.93 -1.97
C ASP A 189 19.66 32.08 -3.37
N GLU A 190 19.31 31.25 -4.34
CA GLU A 190 20.04 31.21 -5.62
C GLU A 190 19.13 31.38 -6.86
N VAL A 191 17.81 31.24 -6.73
CA VAL A 191 16.87 31.48 -7.83
C VAL A 191 15.83 32.54 -7.42
N PRO A 192 15.88 33.73 -7.99
CA PRO A 192 14.87 34.77 -7.74
C PRO A 192 13.45 34.27 -7.98
N GLU A 193 12.51 34.71 -7.15
CA GLU A 193 11.11 34.29 -7.25
C GLU A 193 10.51 34.59 -8.63
N ALA A 194 10.90 35.69 -9.27
CA ALA A 194 10.53 36.07 -10.62
C ALA A 194 10.97 35.02 -11.64
N VAL A 195 12.17 34.46 -11.49
CA VAL A 195 12.71 33.39 -12.34
C VAL A 195 11.91 32.11 -12.17
N LEU A 196 11.63 31.70 -10.93
CA LEU A 196 10.82 30.51 -10.66
C LEU A 196 9.41 30.67 -11.23
N HIS A 197 8.80 31.84 -11.11
CA HIS A 197 7.49 32.13 -11.66
C HIS A 197 7.50 32.03 -13.19
N PHE A 198 8.52 32.61 -13.85
CA PHE A 198 8.72 32.50 -15.29
C PHE A 198 8.90 31.03 -15.74
N LEU A 199 9.80 30.29 -15.07
CA LEU A 199 10.07 28.88 -15.43
C LEU A 199 8.85 27.99 -15.24
N ARG A 200 8.05 28.20 -14.18
CA ARG A 200 6.78 27.48 -13.97
C ARG A 200 5.76 27.76 -15.07
N ALA A 201 5.62 28.99 -15.47
CA ALA A 201 4.75 29.37 -16.58
C ALA A 201 5.23 28.78 -17.90
N ALA A 202 6.53 28.86 -18.18
CA ALA A 202 7.14 28.33 -19.41
C ALA A 202 7.00 26.79 -19.53
N ALA A 203 7.09 26.07 -18.42
CA ALA A 203 6.99 24.61 -18.41
C ALA A 203 5.56 24.07 -18.61
N ASN A 204 4.53 24.85 -18.34
CA ASN A 204 3.14 24.39 -18.49
C ASN A 204 2.56 24.64 -19.88
N GLN A 205 2.46 25.89 -20.30
CA GLN A 205 1.81 26.27 -21.57
C GLN A 205 2.57 27.36 -22.34
N GLY A 206 3.77 27.70 -21.86
CA GLY A 206 4.52 28.87 -22.28
C GLY A 206 4.32 30.05 -21.33
N ALA A 207 5.38 30.83 -21.12
CA ALA A 207 5.33 32.01 -20.28
C ALA A 207 4.94 33.24 -21.12
N PRO A 208 4.02 34.09 -20.65
CA PRO A 208 3.79 35.38 -21.25
C PRO A 208 5.06 36.25 -21.25
N LEU A 209 5.26 37.02 -22.30
CA LEU A 209 6.51 37.79 -22.48
C LEU A 209 6.75 38.80 -21.36
N ASN A 210 5.70 39.30 -20.69
CA ASN A 210 5.79 40.19 -19.54
C ASN A 210 6.45 39.53 -18.29
N LEU A 211 6.50 38.22 -18.22
CA LEU A 211 7.21 37.51 -17.17
C LEU A 211 8.73 37.40 -17.46
N LEU A 212 9.17 37.68 -18.69
CA LEU A 212 10.57 37.74 -19.05
C LEU A 212 11.14 39.14 -18.70
N THR A 213 11.18 39.42 -17.42
CA THR A 213 11.73 40.68 -16.90
C THR A 213 13.23 40.77 -17.11
N PRO A 214 13.88 41.98 -17.03
CA PRO A 214 15.33 42.11 -17.08
C PRO A 214 16.06 41.20 -16.08
N GLU A 215 15.55 41.12 -14.84
CA GLU A 215 16.07 40.22 -13.80
C GLU A 215 16.06 38.75 -14.27
N VAL A 216 14.98 38.30 -14.86
CA VAL A 216 14.86 36.94 -15.40
C VAL A 216 15.83 36.71 -16.56
N GLN A 217 15.96 37.68 -17.47
CA GLN A 217 16.88 37.61 -18.59
C GLN A 217 18.34 37.55 -18.13
N ASP A 218 18.71 38.42 -17.18
CA ASP A 218 20.06 38.44 -16.63
C ASP A 218 20.42 37.12 -15.96
N TRP A 219 19.49 36.58 -15.17
CA TRP A 219 19.67 35.30 -14.50
C TRP A 219 19.84 34.14 -15.53
N ILE A 220 18.99 34.10 -16.59
CA ILE A 220 19.05 33.08 -17.66
C ILE A 220 20.39 33.15 -18.36
N ASN A 221 20.87 34.37 -18.71
CA ASN A 221 22.16 34.59 -19.36
C ASN A 221 23.34 34.22 -18.48
N GLN A 222 23.31 34.62 -17.19
CA GLN A 222 24.35 34.32 -16.22
C GLN A 222 24.55 32.81 -16.02
N HIS A 223 23.46 32.06 -16.08
CA HIS A 223 23.48 30.60 -15.88
C HIS A 223 23.53 29.77 -17.18
N GLY A 224 23.66 30.44 -18.34
CA GLY A 224 23.89 29.77 -19.63
C GLY A 224 22.75 28.87 -20.10
N ILE A 225 21.50 29.15 -19.69
CA ILE A 225 20.33 28.35 -20.06
C ILE A 225 19.50 28.95 -21.20
N SER A 226 19.94 30.05 -21.80
CA SER A 226 19.29 30.75 -22.91
C SER A 226 18.96 29.81 -24.08
N ASP A 227 19.88 28.95 -24.46
CA ASP A 227 19.70 27.97 -25.56
C ASP A 227 18.66 26.88 -25.28
N SER A 228 18.24 26.76 -24.01
CA SER A 228 17.24 25.79 -23.58
C SER A 228 15.81 26.36 -23.63
N LEU A 229 15.67 27.65 -23.85
CA LEU A 229 14.39 28.35 -23.92
C LEU A 229 14.08 28.68 -25.37
N LYS A 230 12.85 28.45 -25.80
CA LYS A 230 12.37 28.80 -27.14
C LYS A 230 11.17 29.72 -27.03
N ILE A 231 11.22 30.82 -27.77
CA ILE A 231 10.07 31.70 -27.94
C ILE A 231 9.21 31.16 -29.08
N ARG A 232 7.93 30.94 -28.80
CA ARG A 232 6.94 30.53 -29.81
C ARG A 232 5.82 31.56 -29.86
N LEU A 233 5.53 32.08 -31.04
CA LEU A 233 4.34 32.85 -31.28
C LEU A 233 3.13 31.94 -31.40
N ILE A 234 2.09 32.22 -30.65
CA ILE A 234 0.80 31.50 -30.65
C ILE A 234 -0.22 32.35 -31.34
#